data_d6eca6a3734b1af8570523800c2f8094
#
_entry.id   d6eca6a3734b1af8570523800c2f8094
#
_cell.length_a   1.000
_cell.length_b   1.000
_cell.length_c   1.000
_cell.angle_alpha   90.00
_cell.angle_beta   90.00
_cell.angle_gamma   90.00
#
_symmetry.space_group_name_H-M   'P 1'
#
loop_
_entity.id
_entity.type
_entity.pdbx_description
1 polymer ?
#
loop_
_entity_poly.entity_id
_entity_poly.type
_entity_poly.pdbx_seq_one_letter_code
_entity_poly.pdbx_strand_id
1 'polypeptide(L)'
;MRDFKSSTIYQIYTRSFQDSSGSGQGDIRGVIRRLDYLRELGIDYIWLTPFFKSPQNDNGYDVADYLSVDPMFGTMEDVEELIAQAGKREIGCMFDMVFNHTSTEHAWFKKALEGDPAYMDYYIFRDGEPENPPTNWQSKFGGSAWEYVPHLKKWYLHLFDVTQADLNWDNPKVRRELEKVVLFWKEKGVRGFRFDVVNLISKPPLLEDDYEGDGRRFYTDGPHVHEYLQELTRNTGIDAMVTVGEMSSTSLDNCIRYSCPENRELSMCFNFHHLKVDYRGGDKWKLMEPDMAELKRLFMVWQEDMAKGGGWNAVFWCNHDQPRAISRFGDDRRYWKESGKMLATVIHMFRGTPYVYQGEELGMTNPCFESISQYRDVESTNYYQILQEQGCTAKEALYVIQNRSRDNSRTPMQWDGSRYAGF
;
A
#
# COMPACT_ATOMS: atom_id res chain seq x y z
N MET A 1 6.59 -22.51 -10.65
CA MET A 1 6.16 -21.12 -10.90
C MET A 1 7.16 -20.45 -11.81
N ARG A 2 6.71 -19.48 -12.61
CA ARG A 2 7.60 -18.71 -13.49
C ARG A 2 8.50 -17.78 -12.67
N ASP A 3 9.63 -17.38 -13.23
CA ASP A 3 10.46 -16.29 -12.72
C ASP A 3 9.61 -15.00 -12.66
N PHE A 4 9.72 -14.23 -11.59
CA PHE A 4 8.98 -12.98 -11.42
C PHE A 4 9.21 -11.98 -12.59
N LYS A 5 10.36 -12.07 -13.25
CA LYS A 5 10.67 -11.23 -14.43
C LYS A 5 9.83 -11.55 -15.67
N SER A 6 9.18 -12.71 -15.70
CA SER A 6 8.27 -13.15 -16.75
C SER A 6 6.85 -13.39 -16.26
N SER A 7 6.53 -12.91 -15.05
CA SER A 7 5.24 -13.08 -14.39
C SER A 7 4.38 -11.83 -14.47
N THR A 8 3.07 -12.02 -14.39
CA THR A 8 2.06 -10.96 -14.20
C THR A 8 1.43 -11.14 -12.83
N ILE A 9 1.34 -10.06 -12.06
CA ILE A 9 0.75 -10.06 -10.72
C ILE A 9 -0.58 -9.30 -10.76
N TYR A 10 -1.60 -9.89 -10.17
CA TYR A 10 -2.93 -9.28 -10.06
C TYR A 10 -3.19 -8.86 -8.62
N GLN A 11 -3.47 -7.58 -8.42
CA GLN A 11 -3.80 -7.07 -7.09
C GLN A 11 -5.29 -7.19 -6.82
N ILE A 12 -5.62 -7.79 -5.68
CA ILE A 12 -6.97 -7.98 -5.16
C ILE A 12 -7.16 -7.09 -3.92
N TYR A 13 -8.11 -6.16 -4.00
CA TYR A 13 -8.67 -5.50 -2.84
C TYR A 13 -9.81 -6.35 -2.31
N THR A 14 -9.51 -7.20 -1.32
CA THR A 14 -10.37 -8.32 -0.90
C THR A 14 -11.81 -7.89 -0.63
N ARG A 15 -11.98 -6.74 0.04
CA ARG A 15 -13.28 -6.20 0.44
C ARG A 15 -14.25 -5.93 -0.73
N SER A 16 -13.75 -5.68 -1.94
CA SER A 16 -14.56 -5.33 -3.10
C SER A 16 -14.33 -6.22 -4.32
N PHE A 17 -13.68 -7.38 -4.15
CA PHE A 17 -13.40 -8.29 -5.26
C PHE A 17 -14.59 -9.19 -5.58
N GLN A 18 -15.05 -10.02 -4.65
CA GLN A 18 -16.22 -10.89 -4.81
C GLN A 18 -16.82 -11.23 -3.43
N ASP A 19 -18.09 -10.99 -3.27
CA ASP A 19 -18.88 -11.43 -2.12
C ASP A 19 -19.35 -12.88 -2.33
N SER A 20 -19.02 -13.77 -1.41
CA SER A 20 -19.45 -15.17 -1.47
C SER A 20 -20.69 -15.45 -0.64
N SER A 21 -21.05 -14.58 0.26
CA SER A 21 -22.05 -14.78 1.33
C SER A 21 -23.32 -13.94 1.17
N GLY A 22 -23.29 -12.90 0.31
CA GLY A 22 -24.36 -11.92 0.17
C GLY A 22 -24.36 -10.84 1.24
N SER A 23 -23.21 -10.64 1.90
CA SER A 23 -23.03 -9.64 2.97
C SER A 23 -22.89 -8.21 2.44
N GLY A 24 -22.61 -8.06 1.15
CA GLY A 24 -22.23 -6.78 0.51
C GLY A 24 -20.75 -6.45 0.65
N GLN A 25 -19.93 -7.42 1.07
CA GLN A 25 -18.48 -7.30 1.20
C GLN A 25 -17.79 -8.53 0.61
N GLY A 26 -16.69 -8.29 -0.12
CA GLY A 26 -15.86 -9.35 -0.65
C GLY A 26 -15.12 -10.10 0.46
N ASP A 27 -14.84 -11.36 0.21
CA ASP A 27 -14.23 -12.28 1.15
C ASP A 27 -13.26 -13.27 0.48
N ILE A 28 -12.52 -14.03 1.28
CA ILE A 28 -11.52 -15.01 0.80
C ILE A 28 -12.19 -16.12 -0.03
N ARG A 29 -13.38 -16.56 0.33
CA ARG A 29 -14.13 -17.55 -0.47
C ARG A 29 -14.54 -17.00 -1.83
N GLY A 30 -14.85 -15.71 -1.90
CA GLY A 30 -15.09 -15.00 -3.15
C GLY A 30 -13.85 -14.99 -4.05
N VAL A 31 -12.67 -14.78 -3.48
CA VAL A 31 -11.41 -14.89 -4.23
C VAL A 31 -11.23 -16.31 -4.78
N ILE A 32 -11.47 -17.33 -3.97
CA ILE A 32 -11.37 -18.74 -4.40
C ILE A 32 -12.29 -19.02 -5.60
N ARG A 33 -13.52 -18.51 -5.58
CA ARG A 33 -14.48 -18.68 -6.70
C ARG A 33 -14.00 -18.08 -8.05
N ARG A 34 -13.11 -17.10 -8.00
CA ARG A 34 -12.61 -16.39 -9.19
C ARG A 34 -11.21 -16.80 -9.65
N LEU A 35 -10.62 -17.83 -9.04
CA LEU A 35 -9.27 -18.28 -9.40
C LEU A 35 -9.17 -18.79 -10.85
N ASP A 36 -10.23 -19.43 -11.38
CA ASP A 36 -10.22 -19.87 -12.77
C ASP A 36 -10.21 -18.70 -13.76
N TYR A 37 -10.98 -17.65 -13.47
CA TYR A 37 -10.93 -16.40 -14.22
C TYR A 37 -9.51 -15.80 -14.24
N LEU A 38 -8.85 -15.75 -13.08
CA LEU A 38 -7.49 -15.22 -12.97
C LEU A 38 -6.47 -16.09 -13.73
N ARG A 39 -6.66 -17.42 -13.72
CA ARG A 39 -5.84 -18.34 -14.51
C ARG A 39 -6.03 -18.14 -16.01
N GLU A 40 -7.27 -17.99 -16.48
CA GLU A 40 -7.60 -17.70 -17.87
C GLU A 40 -7.06 -16.35 -18.33
N LEU A 41 -7.04 -15.34 -17.44
CA LEU A 41 -6.44 -14.04 -17.69
C LEU A 41 -4.90 -14.11 -17.81
N GLY A 42 -4.28 -15.21 -17.40
CA GLY A 42 -2.83 -15.42 -17.48
C GLY A 42 -2.05 -14.90 -16.27
N ILE A 43 -2.69 -14.82 -15.11
CA ILE A 43 -2.07 -14.34 -13.86
C ILE A 43 -1.20 -15.44 -13.24
N ASP A 44 0.00 -15.06 -12.84
CA ASP A 44 0.96 -15.94 -12.15
C ASP A 44 0.95 -15.78 -10.63
N TYR A 45 0.64 -14.58 -10.14
CA TYR A 45 0.52 -14.29 -8.70
C TYR A 45 -0.69 -13.41 -8.43
N ILE A 46 -1.33 -13.64 -7.28
CA ILE A 46 -2.32 -12.73 -6.70
C ILE A 46 -1.74 -12.06 -5.47
N TRP A 47 -1.80 -10.74 -5.43
CA TRP A 47 -1.49 -9.94 -4.25
C TRP A 47 -2.78 -9.52 -3.58
N LEU A 48 -3.01 -10.00 -2.35
CA LEU A 48 -4.14 -9.60 -1.52
C LEU A 48 -3.74 -8.42 -0.64
N THR A 49 -4.56 -7.36 -0.63
CA THR A 49 -4.44 -6.31 0.41
C THR A 49 -4.66 -6.90 1.79
N PRO A 50 -4.25 -6.24 2.89
CA PRO A 50 -4.31 -6.83 4.22
C PRO A 50 -5.71 -7.37 4.57
N PHE A 51 -5.74 -8.62 4.98
CA PHE A 51 -6.94 -9.32 5.47
C PHE A 51 -6.75 -9.80 6.91
N PHE A 52 -5.68 -9.37 7.54
CA PHE A 52 -5.37 -9.64 8.94
C PHE A 52 -6.35 -8.93 9.86
N LYS A 53 -6.48 -9.42 11.10
CA LYS A 53 -7.33 -8.79 12.10
C LYS A 53 -7.00 -7.31 12.25
N SER A 54 -8.02 -6.46 12.08
CA SER A 54 -7.87 -5.00 12.06
C SER A 54 -9.16 -4.32 12.54
N PRO A 55 -9.10 -3.19 13.23
CA PRO A 55 -10.27 -2.35 13.48
C PRO A 55 -10.78 -1.64 12.23
N GLN A 56 -10.08 -1.74 11.09
CA GLN A 56 -10.47 -1.21 9.78
C GLN A 56 -10.52 0.32 9.69
N ASN A 57 -9.79 1.05 10.54
CA ASN A 57 -9.70 2.50 10.48
C ASN A 57 -9.01 2.98 9.20
N ASP A 58 -8.02 2.22 8.72
CA ASP A 58 -7.38 2.39 7.41
C ASP A 58 -7.53 1.13 6.54
N ASN A 59 -8.75 0.57 6.50
CA ASN A 59 -9.13 -0.50 5.59
C ASN A 59 -8.19 -1.73 5.61
N GLY A 60 -7.69 -2.10 6.80
CA GLY A 60 -6.82 -3.25 7.02
C GLY A 60 -5.34 -2.91 7.17
N TYR A 61 -4.91 -1.71 6.80
CA TYR A 61 -3.52 -1.26 7.00
C TYR A 61 -3.20 -0.87 8.46
N ASP A 62 -4.19 -0.88 9.33
CA ASP A 62 -4.09 -0.79 10.79
C ASP A 62 -4.17 -2.20 11.41
N VAL A 63 -3.10 -2.99 11.28
CA VAL A 63 -3.07 -4.41 11.68
C VAL A 63 -3.03 -4.54 13.20
N ALA A 64 -4.00 -5.28 13.76
CA ALA A 64 -4.08 -5.59 15.19
C ALA A 64 -3.52 -6.97 15.56
N ASP A 65 -3.44 -7.88 14.59
CA ASP A 65 -2.82 -9.22 14.76
C ASP A 65 -2.43 -9.76 13.39
N TYR A 66 -1.13 -9.94 13.14
CA TYR A 66 -0.60 -10.45 11.87
C TYR A 66 -0.83 -11.94 11.62
N LEU A 67 -1.17 -12.69 12.65
CA LEU A 67 -1.30 -14.16 12.60
C LEU A 67 -2.75 -14.63 12.57
N SER A 68 -3.70 -13.69 12.61
CA SER A 68 -5.15 -13.96 12.59
C SER A 68 -5.80 -13.33 11.37
N VAL A 69 -6.79 -14.01 10.84
CA VAL A 69 -7.64 -13.50 9.75
C VAL A 69 -8.76 -12.65 10.34
N ASP A 70 -9.04 -11.50 9.74
CA ASP A 70 -10.20 -10.70 10.13
C ASP A 70 -11.50 -11.47 9.80
N PRO A 71 -12.40 -11.66 10.77
CA PRO A 71 -13.66 -12.36 10.55
C PRO A 71 -14.53 -11.81 9.40
N MET A 72 -14.31 -10.54 9.02
CA MET A 72 -14.95 -9.92 7.86
C MET A 72 -14.59 -10.65 6.56
N PHE A 73 -13.36 -11.14 6.44
CA PHE A 73 -12.85 -11.77 5.22
C PHE A 73 -12.92 -13.30 5.23
N GLY A 74 -13.10 -13.92 6.39
CA GLY A 74 -13.17 -15.36 6.53
C GLY A 74 -12.38 -15.91 7.70
N THR A 75 -11.89 -17.13 7.56
CA THR A 75 -11.14 -17.85 8.60
C THR A 75 -9.74 -18.21 8.13
N MET A 76 -8.91 -18.75 9.03
CA MET A 76 -7.58 -19.26 8.68
C MET A 76 -7.68 -20.43 7.70
N GLU A 77 -8.70 -21.29 7.86
CA GLU A 77 -8.97 -22.42 6.97
C GLU A 77 -9.31 -21.93 5.55
N ASP A 78 -10.04 -20.82 5.42
CA ASP A 78 -10.35 -20.21 4.13
C ASP A 78 -9.08 -19.71 3.43
N VAL A 79 -8.13 -19.11 4.17
CA VAL A 79 -6.83 -18.68 3.63
C VAL A 79 -5.97 -19.88 3.22
N GLU A 80 -5.92 -20.93 4.03
CA GLU A 80 -5.21 -22.17 3.69
C GLU A 80 -5.81 -22.82 2.43
N GLU A 81 -7.15 -22.84 2.32
CA GLU A 81 -7.83 -23.29 1.11
C GLU A 81 -7.48 -22.42 -0.09
N LEU A 82 -7.47 -21.10 0.04
CA LEU A 82 -7.07 -20.19 -1.04
C LEU A 82 -5.66 -20.52 -1.54
N ILE A 83 -4.70 -20.67 -0.62
CA ILE A 83 -3.29 -20.99 -0.99
C ILE A 83 -3.25 -22.33 -1.74
N ALA A 84 -3.96 -23.34 -1.25
CA ALA A 84 -3.99 -24.66 -1.88
C ALA A 84 -4.67 -24.64 -3.27
N GLN A 85 -5.80 -23.95 -3.41
CA GLN A 85 -6.55 -23.86 -4.68
C GLN A 85 -5.81 -23.00 -5.72
N ALA A 86 -5.18 -21.90 -5.30
CA ALA A 86 -4.32 -21.09 -6.16
C ALA A 86 -3.10 -21.91 -6.64
N GLY A 87 -2.46 -22.67 -5.73
CA GLY A 87 -1.35 -23.54 -6.07
C GLY A 87 -1.68 -24.61 -7.10
N LYS A 88 -2.89 -25.22 -7.06
CA LYS A 88 -3.36 -26.17 -8.10
C LYS A 88 -3.49 -25.54 -9.48
N ARG A 89 -3.67 -24.22 -9.56
CA ARG A 89 -3.78 -23.44 -10.79
C ARG A 89 -2.45 -22.79 -11.19
N GLU A 90 -1.37 -23.13 -10.48
CA GLU A 90 -0.03 -22.54 -10.65
C GLU A 90 -0.01 -21.02 -10.36
N ILE A 91 -0.94 -20.52 -9.55
CA ILE A 91 -0.99 -19.14 -9.08
C ILE A 91 -0.34 -19.07 -7.70
N GLY A 92 0.64 -18.18 -7.53
CA GLY A 92 1.24 -17.88 -6.23
C GLY A 92 0.42 -16.86 -5.44
N CYS A 93 0.29 -17.06 -4.12
CA CYS A 93 -0.27 -16.05 -3.24
C CYS A 93 0.85 -15.14 -2.72
N MET A 94 0.65 -13.82 -2.84
CA MET A 94 1.49 -12.77 -2.29
C MET A 94 0.68 -12.02 -1.23
N PHE A 95 1.23 -11.89 -0.01
CA PHE A 95 0.55 -11.23 1.10
C PHE A 95 1.19 -9.90 1.43
N ASP A 96 0.37 -8.97 1.92
CA ASP A 96 0.76 -7.59 2.23
C ASP A 96 1.28 -7.50 3.67
N MET A 97 2.52 -7.09 3.86
CA MET A 97 3.19 -6.97 5.15
C MET A 97 3.31 -5.49 5.53
N VAL A 98 2.44 -5.06 6.44
CA VAL A 98 2.42 -3.71 6.98
C VAL A 98 3.36 -3.65 8.18
N PHE A 99 4.65 -3.37 7.93
CA PHE A 99 5.69 -3.48 8.94
C PHE A 99 6.26 -2.14 9.42
N ASN A 100 5.81 -1.02 8.86
CA ASN A 100 6.17 0.30 9.38
C ASN A 100 5.48 0.61 10.71
N HIS A 101 4.24 0.15 10.89
CA HIS A 101 3.38 0.46 12.04
C HIS A 101 2.45 -0.69 12.38
N THR A 102 1.81 -0.62 13.53
CA THR A 102 0.66 -1.48 13.88
C THR A 102 -0.55 -0.63 14.22
N SER A 103 -1.72 -1.25 14.26
CA SER A 103 -2.89 -0.63 14.92
C SER A 103 -2.58 -0.32 16.38
N THR A 104 -3.20 0.75 16.91
CA THR A 104 -3.24 1.00 18.35
C THR A 104 -4.01 -0.09 19.11
N GLU A 105 -4.80 -0.92 18.42
CA GLU A 105 -5.46 -2.10 18.97
C GLU A 105 -4.55 -3.35 19.05
N HIS A 106 -3.33 -3.29 18.50
CA HIS A 106 -2.37 -4.38 18.58
C HIS A 106 -1.97 -4.66 20.04
N ALA A 107 -1.83 -5.94 20.39
CA ALA A 107 -1.49 -6.35 21.76
C ALA A 107 -0.20 -5.72 22.27
N TRP A 108 0.79 -5.47 21.40
CA TRP A 108 2.05 -4.80 21.78
C TRP A 108 1.82 -3.35 22.16
N PHE A 109 0.99 -2.61 21.39
CA PHE A 109 0.74 -1.20 21.68
C PHE A 109 -0.10 -1.02 22.95
N LYS A 110 -1.09 -1.90 23.17
CA LYS A 110 -1.88 -1.89 24.42
C LYS A 110 -1.00 -2.04 25.64
N LYS A 111 -0.05 -2.98 25.62
CA LYS A 111 0.93 -3.14 26.72
C LYS A 111 1.86 -1.93 26.86
N ALA A 112 2.25 -1.32 25.73
CA ALA A 112 3.02 -0.07 25.76
C ALA A 112 2.23 1.05 26.45
N LEU A 113 0.93 1.20 26.16
CA LEU A 113 0.05 2.16 26.82
C LEU A 113 -0.18 1.85 28.32
N GLU A 114 -0.09 0.60 28.73
CA GLU A 114 -0.11 0.21 30.16
C GLU A 114 1.20 0.57 30.89
N GLY A 115 2.21 1.06 30.17
CA GLY A 115 3.50 1.46 30.69
C GLY A 115 4.51 0.32 30.83
N ASP A 116 4.29 -0.82 30.15
CA ASP A 116 5.26 -1.92 30.12
C ASP A 116 6.52 -1.48 29.34
N PRO A 117 7.68 -1.34 30.01
CA PRO A 117 8.89 -0.81 29.37
C PRO A 117 9.40 -1.67 28.19
N ALA A 118 9.13 -2.98 28.22
CA ALA A 118 9.56 -3.88 27.16
C ALA A 118 8.80 -3.63 25.86
N TYR A 119 7.52 -3.26 25.97
CA TYR A 119 6.67 -2.97 24.81
C TYR A 119 6.66 -1.49 24.44
N MET A 120 6.95 -0.57 25.37
CA MET A 120 7.16 0.83 25.02
C MET A 120 8.32 0.99 24.02
N ASP A 121 9.38 0.19 24.17
CA ASP A 121 10.52 0.20 23.24
C ASP A 121 10.22 -0.45 21.87
N TYR A 122 9.02 -1.03 21.69
CA TYR A 122 8.56 -1.52 20.39
C TYR A 122 8.10 -0.38 19.46
N TYR A 123 7.79 0.77 20.02
CA TYR A 123 7.28 1.94 19.32
C TYR A 123 8.16 3.17 19.57
N ILE A 124 7.95 4.19 18.77
CA ILE A 124 8.72 5.43 18.88
C ILE A 124 7.99 6.37 19.83
N PHE A 125 8.35 6.29 21.11
CA PHE A 125 7.88 7.22 22.15
C PHE A 125 8.91 8.29 22.46
N ARG A 126 8.44 9.50 22.83
CA ARG A 126 9.26 10.61 23.33
C ARG A 126 8.60 11.26 24.52
N ASP A 127 9.39 11.62 25.54
CA ASP A 127 8.92 12.42 26.67
C ASP A 127 8.56 13.84 26.19
N GLY A 128 7.54 14.45 26.81
CA GLY A 128 7.17 15.83 26.49
C GLY A 128 5.90 16.31 27.17
N GLU A 129 5.61 17.59 27.01
CA GLU A 129 4.40 18.24 27.51
C GLU A 129 3.33 18.26 26.38
N PRO A 130 2.02 18.32 26.72
CA PRO A 130 0.93 18.21 25.76
C PRO A 130 0.95 19.21 24.59
N GLU A 131 1.58 20.37 24.79
CA GLU A 131 1.59 21.49 23.82
C GLU A 131 2.85 21.49 22.96
N ASN A 132 3.81 20.59 23.24
CA ASN A 132 5.11 20.58 22.59
C ASN A 132 5.41 19.20 21.97
N PRO A 133 4.91 18.92 20.76
CA PRO A 133 5.25 17.68 20.08
C PRO A 133 6.75 17.60 19.80
N PRO A 134 7.35 16.40 19.75
CA PRO A 134 8.79 16.21 19.59
C PRO A 134 9.38 16.82 18.32
N THR A 135 8.60 16.91 17.26
CA THR A 135 8.93 17.62 16.02
C THR A 135 7.68 18.18 15.37
N ASN A 136 7.87 19.06 14.37
CA ASN A 136 6.79 19.60 13.54
C ASN A 136 6.35 18.68 12.38
N TRP A 137 6.72 17.41 12.41
CA TRP A 137 6.38 16.47 11.34
C TRP A 137 4.87 16.31 11.19
N GLN A 138 4.45 16.15 9.94
CA GLN A 138 3.04 15.98 9.59
C GLN A 138 2.73 14.53 9.21
N SER A 139 1.55 14.09 9.63
CA SER A 139 0.96 12.83 9.18
C SER A 139 0.67 12.90 7.67
N LYS A 140 0.82 11.78 6.98
CA LYS A 140 0.45 11.65 5.55
C LYS A 140 -1.06 11.82 5.31
N PHE A 141 -1.86 11.66 6.35
CA PHE A 141 -3.31 11.86 6.31
C PHE A 141 -3.75 13.23 6.89
N GLY A 142 -2.79 14.12 7.12
CA GLY A 142 -3.01 15.47 7.64
C GLY A 142 -2.85 15.57 9.15
N GLY A 143 -2.52 16.76 9.63
CA GLY A 143 -2.28 17.04 11.04
C GLY A 143 -0.88 16.63 11.52
N SER A 144 -0.68 16.66 12.84
CA SER A 144 0.57 16.26 13.47
C SER A 144 0.87 14.77 13.25
N ALA A 145 2.15 14.41 13.13
CA ALA A 145 2.60 13.02 13.16
C ALA A 145 2.81 12.49 14.60
N TRP A 146 2.44 13.25 15.59
CA TRP A 146 2.61 12.92 17.00
C TRP A 146 1.30 13.00 17.76
N GLU A 147 1.01 11.98 18.58
CA GLU A 147 -0.13 11.95 19.49
C GLU A 147 0.32 11.84 20.94
N TYR A 148 -0.27 12.67 21.81
CA TYR A 148 0.10 12.72 23.23
C TYR A 148 -0.70 11.72 24.07
N VAL A 149 0.00 10.97 24.93
CA VAL A 149 -0.60 10.01 25.87
C VAL A 149 -0.52 10.60 27.29
N PRO A 150 -1.60 11.20 27.81
CA PRO A 150 -1.56 12.00 29.05
C PRO A 150 -1.06 11.25 30.28
N HIS A 151 -1.48 10.00 30.50
CA HIS A 151 -1.12 9.21 31.66
C HIS A 151 0.34 8.73 31.67
N LEU A 152 0.98 8.65 30.48
CA LEU A 152 2.40 8.32 30.31
C LEU A 152 3.29 9.56 30.23
N LYS A 153 2.70 10.74 30.00
CA LYS A 153 3.41 12.00 29.67
C LYS A 153 4.38 11.82 28.50
N LYS A 154 3.92 11.14 27.46
CA LYS A 154 4.72 10.82 26.28
C LYS A 154 3.92 11.04 25.02
N TRP A 155 4.66 11.31 23.95
CA TRP A 155 4.18 11.32 22.58
C TRP A 155 4.55 10.02 21.90
N TYR A 156 3.69 9.46 21.02
CA TYR A 156 4.08 8.43 20.08
C TYR A 156 4.01 8.93 18.65
N LEU A 157 4.89 8.39 17.80
CA LEU A 157 4.94 8.70 16.38
C LEU A 157 3.88 7.90 15.61
N HIS A 158 3.17 8.59 14.69
CA HIS A 158 2.29 7.98 13.70
C HIS A 158 2.43 8.71 12.37
N LEU A 159 3.14 8.15 11.40
CA LEU A 159 3.32 8.78 10.09
C LEU A 159 2.04 8.72 9.23
N PHE A 160 1.06 7.92 9.60
CA PHE A 160 -0.25 7.76 8.97
C PHE A 160 -1.37 8.15 9.93
N ASP A 161 -2.46 7.39 10.01
CA ASP A 161 -3.53 7.71 10.93
C ASP A 161 -3.07 7.65 12.40
N VAL A 162 -3.72 8.43 13.26
CA VAL A 162 -3.45 8.41 14.71
C VAL A 162 -3.58 7.01 15.32
N THR A 163 -4.35 6.14 14.71
CA THR A 163 -4.52 4.74 15.12
C THR A 163 -3.46 3.77 14.57
N GLN A 164 -2.40 4.29 13.92
CA GLN A 164 -1.32 3.51 13.30
C GLN A 164 0.03 3.91 13.89
N ALA A 165 0.39 3.34 15.06
CA ALA A 165 1.62 3.67 15.77
C ALA A 165 2.88 3.08 15.09
N ASP A 166 3.88 3.92 14.82
CA ASP A 166 5.12 3.54 14.13
C ASP A 166 6.02 2.64 15.00
N LEU A 167 6.45 1.53 14.42
CA LEU A 167 7.34 0.55 15.07
C LEU A 167 8.78 1.06 15.16
N ASN A 168 9.43 0.72 16.25
CA ASN A 168 10.85 0.99 16.48
C ASN A 168 11.72 -0.16 15.92
N TRP A 169 12.12 -0.06 14.66
CA TRP A 169 12.99 -1.06 14.02
C TRP A 169 14.42 -1.09 14.55
N ASP A 170 14.89 -0.06 15.28
CA ASP A 170 16.17 -0.10 15.96
C ASP A 170 16.17 -1.17 17.05
N ASN A 171 15.01 -1.51 17.62
CA ASN A 171 14.87 -2.59 18.57
C ASN A 171 14.93 -3.97 17.88
N PRO A 172 15.98 -4.80 18.16
CA PRO A 172 16.11 -6.12 17.54
C PRO A 172 14.99 -7.11 17.94
N LYS A 173 14.26 -6.84 19.03
CA LYS A 173 13.12 -7.67 19.40
C LYS A 173 11.96 -7.46 18.41
N VAL A 174 11.70 -6.22 17.99
CA VAL A 174 10.70 -5.90 16.97
C VAL A 174 11.03 -6.63 15.68
N ARG A 175 12.27 -6.52 15.19
CA ARG A 175 12.69 -7.22 13.97
C ARG A 175 12.47 -8.73 14.05
N ARG A 176 12.82 -9.36 15.18
CA ARG A 176 12.58 -10.80 15.38
C ARG A 176 11.10 -11.19 15.43
N GLU A 177 10.23 -10.34 15.97
CA GLU A 177 8.78 -10.61 15.93
C GLU A 177 8.24 -10.54 14.48
N LEU A 178 8.69 -9.57 13.70
CA LEU A 178 8.30 -9.45 12.29
C LEU A 178 8.86 -10.60 11.43
N GLU A 179 10.07 -11.07 11.71
CA GLU A 179 10.63 -12.28 11.09
C GLU A 179 9.72 -13.51 11.34
N LYS A 180 9.20 -13.67 12.55
CA LYS A 180 8.27 -14.77 12.87
C LYS A 180 6.97 -14.68 12.06
N VAL A 181 6.47 -13.47 11.83
CA VAL A 181 5.28 -13.25 10.97
C VAL A 181 5.57 -13.75 9.54
N VAL A 182 6.70 -13.37 8.98
CA VAL A 182 7.10 -13.80 7.62
C VAL A 182 7.23 -15.33 7.57
N LEU A 183 7.92 -15.94 8.54
CA LEU A 183 8.10 -17.39 8.61
C LEU A 183 6.78 -18.13 8.73
N PHE A 184 5.86 -17.64 9.57
CA PHE A 184 4.54 -18.23 9.74
C PHE A 184 3.78 -18.32 8.39
N TRP A 185 3.71 -17.24 7.64
CA TRP A 185 3.00 -17.22 6.36
C TRP A 185 3.74 -18.01 5.27
N LYS A 186 5.08 -18.00 5.30
CA LYS A 186 5.91 -18.83 4.42
C LYS A 186 5.64 -20.33 4.65
N GLU A 187 5.56 -20.78 5.91
CA GLU A 187 5.22 -22.16 6.27
C GLU A 187 3.82 -22.56 5.81
N LYS A 188 2.87 -21.63 5.80
CA LYS A 188 1.52 -21.85 5.25
C LYS A 188 1.49 -21.95 3.71
N GLY A 189 2.62 -21.71 3.03
CA GLY A 189 2.73 -21.89 1.59
C GLY A 189 2.58 -20.61 0.76
N VAL A 190 2.61 -19.43 1.39
CA VAL A 190 2.70 -18.14 0.69
C VAL A 190 3.95 -18.09 -0.16
N ARG A 191 3.88 -17.50 -1.35
CA ARG A 191 4.93 -17.50 -2.38
C ARG A 191 5.53 -16.14 -2.67
N GLY A 192 4.98 -15.09 -2.09
CA GLY A 192 5.50 -13.73 -2.22
C GLY A 192 5.05 -12.84 -1.09
N PHE A 193 5.74 -11.72 -0.93
CA PHE A 193 5.39 -10.68 0.03
C PHE A 193 5.48 -9.30 -0.62
N ARG A 194 4.49 -8.47 -0.37
CA ARG A 194 4.55 -7.05 -0.61
C ARG A 194 4.77 -6.36 0.73
N PHE A 195 5.77 -5.54 0.82
CA PHE A 195 6.08 -4.77 2.02
C PHE A 195 5.57 -3.33 1.86
N ASP A 196 4.63 -2.98 2.71
CA ASP A 196 3.99 -1.67 2.75
C ASP A 196 4.97 -0.60 3.22
N VAL A 197 5.06 0.50 2.49
CA VAL A 197 5.91 1.67 2.76
C VAL A 197 7.26 1.35 3.42
N VAL A 198 7.88 0.26 3.00
CA VAL A 198 9.01 -0.37 3.67
C VAL A 198 10.27 0.51 3.74
N ASN A 199 10.38 1.52 2.90
CA ASN A 199 11.47 2.47 2.97
C ASN A 199 11.33 3.53 4.08
N LEU A 200 10.26 3.47 4.89
CA LEU A 200 10.03 4.34 6.04
C LEU A 200 10.38 3.70 7.38
N ILE A 201 10.74 2.42 7.42
CA ILE A 201 10.95 1.67 8.66
C ILE A 201 12.12 2.16 9.51
N SER A 202 13.15 2.76 8.91
CA SER A 202 14.32 3.28 9.63
C SER A 202 14.17 4.78 9.85
N LYS A 203 14.08 5.20 11.12
CA LYS A 203 14.04 6.62 11.50
C LYS A 203 15.43 7.09 11.88
N PRO A 204 15.73 8.40 11.78
CA PRO A 204 17.01 8.93 12.23
C PRO A 204 17.11 8.86 13.76
N PRO A 205 18.31 8.68 14.32
CA PRO A 205 18.49 8.60 15.78
C PRO A 205 18.16 9.93 16.48
N LEU A 206 18.36 11.04 15.81
CA LEU A 206 17.98 12.39 16.26
C LEU A 206 16.79 12.87 15.43
N LEU A 207 15.73 13.25 16.12
CA LEU A 207 14.51 13.81 15.49
C LEU A 207 14.60 15.32 15.49
N GLU A 208 14.53 15.94 14.33
CA GLU A 208 14.65 17.38 14.12
C GLU A 208 13.43 17.94 13.39
N ASP A 209 13.12 19.21 13.64
CA ASP A 209 12.09 19.92 12.91
C ASP A 209 12.41 20.06 11.42
N ASP A 210 11.40 19.94 10.58
CA ASP A 210 11.50 20.19 9.15
C ASP A 210 10.94 21.58 8.82
N TYR A 211 11.82 22.54 8.58
CA TYR A 211 11.42 23.91 8.18
C TYR A 211 11.24 24.10 6.67
N GLU A 212 11.48 23.03 5.89
CA GLU A 212 11.37 23.05 4.41
C GLU A 212 10.26 22.13 3.87
N GLY A 213 9.71 21.28 4.74
CA GLY A 213 8.72 20.28 4.34
C GLY A 213 7.89 19.75 5.51
N ASP A 214 7.46 18.50 5.37
CA ASP A 214 6.56 17.81 6.31
C ASP A 214 7.26 16.73 7.16
N GLY A 215 8.59 16.72 7.19
CA GLY A 215 9.40 15.74 7.91
C GLY A 215 9.86 14.56 7.07
N ARG A 216 9.25 14.32 5.89
CA ARG A 216 9.51 13.11 5.08
C ARG A 216 10.98 12.91 4.71
N ARG A 217 11.75 13.97 4.53
CA ARG A 217 13.18 13.89 4.19
C ARG A 217 14.04 13.23 5.26
N PHE A 218 13.57 13.19 6.51
CA PHE A 218 14.31 12.61 7.63
C PHE A 218 14.07 11.10 7.78
N TYR A 219 12.90 10.61 7.44
CA TYR A 219 12.52 9.22 7.65
C TYR A 219 12.37 8.39 6.35
N THR A 220 12.48 9.02 5.18
CA THR A 220 12.49 8.30 3.90
C THR A 220 13.87 7.74 3.62
N ASP A 221 13.96 6.44 3.30
CA ASP A 221 15.22 5.74 3.02
C ASP A 221 16.24 5.94 4.16
N GLY A 222 15.77 5.80 5.40
CA GLY A 222 16.55 6.10 6.60
C GLY A 222 17.82 5.26 6.76
N PRO A 223 18.70 5.61 7.72
CA PRO A 223 20.10 5.19 7.73
C PRO A 223 20.34 3.68 7.77
N HIS A 224 19.44 2.91 8.39
CA HIS A 224 19.59 1.46 8.58
C HIS A 224 18.61 0.62 7.77
N VAL A 225 17.81 1.21 6.86
CA VAL A 225 16.75 0.50 6.13
C VAL A 225 17.27 -0.71 5.36
N HIS A 226 18.41 -0.58 4.68
CA HIS A 226 19.03 -1.65 3.92
C HIS A 226 19.55 -2.77 4.82
N GLU A 227 20.16 -2.42 5.94
CA GLU A 227 20.63 -3.39 6.93
C GLU A 227 19.48 -4.23 7.48
N TYR A 228 18.35 -3.60 7.78
CA TYR A 228 17.15 -4.27 8.29
C TYR A 228 16.50 -5.19 7.25
N LEU A 229 16.43 -4.76 5.99
CA LEU A 229 15.92 -5.61 4.91
C LEU A 229 16.84 -6.80 4.64
N GLN A 230 18.15 -6.60 4.64
CA GLN A 230 19.12 -7.69 4.50
C GLN A 230 19.07 -8.66 5.69
N GLU A 231 18.87 -8.17 6.92
CA GLU A 231 18.68 -9.02 8.11
C GLU A 231 17.40 -9.85 7.96
N LEU A 232 16.27 -9.23 7.63
CA LEU A 232 15.01 -9.92 7.39
C LEU A 232 15.14 -11.00 6.32
N THR A 233 15.74 -10.67 5.19
CA THR A 233 15.93 -11.58 4.07
C THR A 233 16.84 -12.76 4.47
N ARG A 234 17.96 -12.50 5.11
CA ARG A 234 18.90 -13.53 5.57
C ARG A 234 18.27 -14.49 6.57
N ASN A 235 17.49 -13.96 7.53
CA ASN A 235 16.90 -14.74 8.62
C ASN A 235 15.68 -15.54 8.18
N THR A 236 14.95 -15.07 7.16
CA THR A 236 13.71 -15.71 6.69
C THR A 236 13.86 -16.46 5.36
N GLY A 237 14.93 -16.19 4.61
CA GLY A 237 15.17 -16.80 3.29
C GLY A 237 14.12 -16.41 2.25
N ILE A 238 13.62 -15.16 2.30
CA ILE A 238 12.62 -14.65 1.34
C ILE A 238 13.23 -14.21 0.01
N ASP A 239 14.56 -14.15 -0.11
CA ASP A 239 15.25 -13.96 -1.39
C ASP A 239 15.00 -15.09 -2.42
N ALA A 240 14.55 -16.26 -1.96
CA ALA A 240 14.06 -17.33 -2.82
C ALA A 240 12.57 -17.18 -3.22
N MET A 241 11.90 -16.10 -2.79
CA MET A 241 10.49 -15.81 -3.05
C MET A 241 10.36 -14.54 -3.91
N VAL A 242 9.14 -14.22 -4.32
CA VAL A 242 8.86 -12.94 -4.99
C VAL A 242 8.56 -11.89 -3.93
N THR A 243 9.37 -10.84 -3.87
CA THR A 243 9.20 -9.74 -2.93
C THR A 243 9.12 -8.40 -3.65
N VAL A 244 8.21 -7.54 -3.20
CA VAL A 244 8.09 -6.18 -3.71
C VAL A 244 7.97 -5.20 -2.57
N GLY A 245 8.72 -4.11 -2.64
CA GLY A 245 8.62 -3.00 -1.68
C GLY A 245 7.83 -1.84 -2.26
N GLU A 246 6.93 -1.29 -1.47
CA GLU A 246 6.36 0.01 -1.77
C GLU A 246 7.29 1.11 -1.28
N MET A 247 7.71 1.97 -2.22
CA MET A 247 8.68 3.03 -1.96
C MET A 247 8.01 4.41 -1.97
N SER A 248 7.80 4.95 -0.80
CA SER A 248 7.25 6.31 -0.64
C SER A 248 8.35 7.34 -0.84
N SER A 249 8.19 8.23 -1.81
CA SER A 249 9.07 9.41 -2.03
C SER A 249 10.58 9.11 -2.16
N THR A 250 10.94 7.93 -2.66
CA THR A 250 12.32 7.48 -2.84
C THR A 250 12.98 8.03 -4.11
N SER A 251 14.30 7.82 -4.25
CA SER A 251 15.05 8.10 -5.47
C SER A 251 15.18 6.88 -6.38
N LEU A 252 15.55 7.12 -7.64
CA LEU A 252 15.88 6.06 -8.59
C LEU A 252 17.06 5.20 -8.09
N ASP A 253 18.12 5.85 -7.59
CA ASP A 253 19.31 5.16 -7.06
C ASP A 253 18.97 4.23 -5.89
N ASN A 254 18.08 4.68 -5.00
CA ASN A 254 17.61 3.84 -3.91
C ASN A 254 16.77 2.66 -4.41
N CYS A 255 15.88 2.86 -5.41
CA CYS A 255 15.12 1.75 -6.00
C CYS A 255 16.03 0.72 -6.68
N ILE A 256 17.10 1.17 -7.35
CA ILE A 256 18.14 0.27 -7.87
C ILE A 256 18.75 -0.54 -6.71
N ARG A 257 19.17 0.13 -5.65
CA ARG A 257 19.78 -0.50 -4.50
C ARG A 257 18.87 -1.54 -3.84
N TYR A 258 17.60 -1.22 -3.60
CA TYR A 258 16.61 -2.14 -3.02
C TYR A 258 16.37 -3.39 -3.86
N SER A 259 16.42 -3.27 -5.20
CA SER A 259 16.04 -4.36 -6.11
C SER A 259 17.17 -4.98 -6.88
N CYS A 260 18.42 -4.55 -6.63
CA CYS A 260 19.60 -5.18 -7.19
C CYS A 260 19.84 -6.55 -6.50
N PRO A 261 19.91 -7.68 -7.24
CA PRO A 261 20.02 -9.02 -6.66
C PRO A 261 21.22 -9.21 -5.73
N GLU A 262 22.31 -8.50 -5.98
CA GLU A 262 23.54 -8.57 -5.19
C GLU A 262 23.33 -8.10 -3.75
N ASN A 263 22.37 -7.19 -3.53
CA ASN A 263 22.06 -6.65 -2.21
C ASN A 263 21.16 -7.59 -1.38
N ARG A 264 20.45 -8.54 -2.03
CA ARG A 264 19.59 -9.53 -1.38
C ARG A 264 18.55 -8.88 -0.47
N GLU A 265 17.87 -7.85 -0.96
CA GLU A 265 16.81 -7.14 -0.24
C GLU A 265 15.44 -7.51 -0.82
N LEU A 266 15.09 -6.96 -1.97
CA LEU A 266 13.79 -7.15 -2.62
C LEU A 266 13.95 -7.60 -4.07
N SER A 267 12.95 -8.29 -4.62
CA SER A 267 12.96 -8.66 -6.04
C SER A 267 12.69 -7.44 -6.94
N MET A 268 11.87 -6.50 -6.47
CA MET A 268 11.45 -5.32 -7.23
C MET A 268 10.88 -4.23 -6.32
N CYS A 269 10.70 -3.03 -6.88
CA CYS A 269 10.12 -1.88 -6.18
C CYS A 269 8.97 -1.24 -6.95
N PHE A 270 7.92 -0.84 -6.24
CA PHE A 270 6.98 0.17 -6.71
C PHE A 270 7.57 1.57 -6.52
N ASN A 271 7.47 2.41 -7.54
CA ASN A 271 7.66 3.84 -7.41
C ASN A 271 6.41 4.59 -7.91
N PHE A 272 6.20 5.79 -7.43
CA PHE A 272 4.99 6.57 -7.73
C PHE A 272 5.28 7.85 -8.53
N HIS A 273 6.48 8.00 -9.09
CA HIS A 273 6.88 9.23 -9.79
C HIS A 273 5.99 9.49 -10.99
N HIS A 274 5.70 8.47 -11.81
CA HIS A 274 4.83 8.56 -12.98
C HIS A 274 3.39 8.96 -12.65
N LEU A 275 2.93 8.74 -11.40
CA LEU A 275 1.59 9.11 -10.95
C LEU A 275 1.50 10.55 -10.43
N LYS A 276 2.61 11.30 -10.38
CA LYS A 276 2.62 12.68 -9.87
C LYS A 276 2.59 13.74 -10.97
N VAL A 277 2.49 13.32 -12.23
CA VAL A 277 2.53 14.23 -13.40
C VAL A 277 1.28 15.10 -13.55
N ASP A 278 0.27 14.89 -12.76
CA ASP A 278 -0.96 15.68 -12.66
C ASP A 278 -1.13 16.38 -11.30
N TYR A 279 -0.03 16.45 -10.50
CA TYR A 279 0.02 17.13 -9.21
C TYR A 279 0.59 18.53 -9.37
N ARG A 280 -0.26 19.55 -9.38
CA ARG A 280 0.20 20.95 -9.52
C ARG A 280 1.11 21.33 -8.37
N GLY A 281 2.37 21.66 -8.68
CA GLY A 281 3.36 21.96 -7.65
C GLY A 281 3.71 20.81 -6.71
N GLY A 282 3.49 19.57 -7.14
CA GLY A 282 3.75 18.37 -6.33
C GLY A 282 2.66 18.03 -5.30
N ASP A 283 1.57 18.80 -5.25
CA ASP A 283 0.47 18.62 -4.32
C ASP A 283 -0.63 17.76 -4.95
N LYS A 284 -0.90 16.59 -4.38
CA LYS A 284 -1.92 15.62 -4.81
C LYS A 284 -3.31 16.26 -4.98
N TRP A 285 -3.63 17.22 -4.11
CA TRP A 285 -4.97 17.82 -4.02
C TRP A 285 -5.15 19.05 -4.90
N LYS A 286 -4.09 19.50 -5.57
CA LYS A 286 -4.14 20.56 -6.59
C LYS A 286 -4.17 19.97 -7.99
N LEU A 287 -5.35 19.96 -8.59
CA LEU A 287 -5.59 19.33 -9.88
C LEU A 287 -4.88 20.09 -11.02
N MET A 288 -4.36 19.33 -11.97
CA MET A 288 -3.91 19.78 -13.29
C MET A 288 -4.07 18.66 -14.30
N GLU A 289 -4.09 19.00 -15.58
CA GLU A 289 -3.99 18.02 -16.65
C GLU A 289 -2.67 17.26 -16.57
N PRO A 290 -2.63 15.95 -16.85
CA PRO A 290 -1.40 15.18 -16.82
C PRO A 290 -0.36 15.74 -17.79
N ASP A 291 0.85 15.98 -17.29
CA ASP A 291 1.99 16.34 -18.14
C ASP A 291 2.52 15.08 -18.84
N MET A 292 2.05 14.85 -20.06
CA MET A 292 2.41 13.67 -20.85
C MET A 292 3.87 13.69 -21.32
N ALA A 293 4.50 14.86 -21.44
CA ALA A 293 5.91 14.98 -21.77
C ALA A 293 6.77 14.52 -20.59
N GLU A 294 6.43 14.97 -19.40
CA GLU A 294 7.09 14.53 -18.15
C GLU A 294 6.83 13.05 -17.87
N LEU A 295 5.61 12.55 -18.07
CA LEU A 295 5.29 11.12 -17.96
C LEU A 295 6.20 10.27 -18.83
N LYS A 296 6.33 10.65 -20.11
CA LYS A 296 7.23 9.97 -21.06
C LYS A 296 8.68 10.02 -20.60
N ARG A 297 9.15 11.18 -20.15
CA ARG A 297 10.52 11.36 -19.64
C ARG A 297 10.79 10.46 -18.44
N LEU A 298 9.88 10.42 -17.47
CA LEU A 298 9.98 9.56 -16.29
C LEU A 298 10.04 8.08 -16.68
N PHE A 299 9.15 7.62 -17.55
CA PHE A 299 9.19 6.23 -18.00
C PHE A 299 10.51 5.88 -18.67
N MET A 300 11.03 6.75 -19.56
CA MET A 300 12.32 6.50 -20.24
C MET A 300 13.48 6.39 -19.22
N VAL A 301 13.58 7.36 -18.32
CA VAL A 301 14.64 7.39 -17.29
C VAL A 301 14.57 6.15 -16.39
N TRP A 302 13.39 5.83 -15.87
CA TRP A 302 13.23 4.66 -15.00
C TRP A 302 13.48 3.33 -15.72
N GLN A 303 13.07 3.19 -16.97
CA GLN A 303 13.36 1.99 -17.77
C GLN A 303 14.86 1.81 -18.04
N GLU A 304 15.52 2.89 -18.43
CA GLU A 304 16.93 2.88 -18.81
C GLU A 304 17.85 2.70 -17.60
N ASP A 305 17.70 3.53 -16.58
CA ASP A 305 18.65 3.57 -15.47
C ASP A 305 18.44 2.40 -14.48
N MET A 306 17.20 1.95 -14.24
CA MET A 306 16.95 0.69 -13.53
C MET A 306 17.61 -0.50 -14.25
N ALA A 307 17.57 -0.53 -15.60
CA ALA A 307 18.22 -1.58 -16.35
C ALA A 307 19.76 -1.53 -16.23
N LYS A 308 20.35 -0.35 -16.35
CA LYS A 308 21.80 -0.12 -16.20
C LYS A 308 22.29 -0.47 -14.80
N GLY A 309 21.53 -0.11 -13.77
CA GLY A 309 21.87 -0.35 -12.38
C GLY A 309 21.57 -1.77 -11.87
N GLY A 310 21.02 -2.66 -12.72
CA GLY A 310 20.68 -4.03 -12.33
C GLY A 310 19.39 -4.18 -11.51
N GLY A 311 18.69 -3.10 -11.24
CA GLY A 311 17.43 -3.09 -10.52
C GLY A 311 16.24 -3.61 -11.33
N TRP A 312 15.09 -3.81 -10.70
CA TRP A 312 13.87 -4.29 -11.34
C TRP A 312 12.63 -3.51 -10.88
N ASN A 313 11.82 -3.04 -11.84
CA ASN A 313 10.59 -2.31 -11.58
C ASN A 313 9.38 -3.24 -11.39
N ALA A 314 8.54 -2.95 -10.42
CA ALA A 314 7.13 -3.30 -10.43
C ALA A 314 6.38 -2.19 -11.18
N VAL A 315 5.78 -2.52 -12.34
CA VAL A 315 5.14 -1.52 -13.21
C VAL A 315 3.62 -1.60 -13.11
N PHE A 316 2.96 -0.46 -12.97
CA PHE A 316 1.52 -0.37 -12.75
C PHE A 316 0.96 1.00 -13.13
N TRP A 317 -0.35 1.08 -13.35
CA TRP A 317 -1.09 2.33 -13.51
C TRP A 317 -1.97 2.67 -12.32
N CYS A 318 -2.56 1.65 -11.71
CA CYS A 318 -3.53 1.79 -10.64
C CYS A 318 -3.23 0.80 -9.50
N ASN A 319 -3.70 1.12 -8.32
CA ASN A 319 -3.78 0.25 -7.17
C ASN A 319 -4.96 0.70 -6.28
N HIS A 320 -5.10 0.11 -5.11
CA HIS A 320 -6.15 0.44 -4.15
C HIS A 320 -6.05 1.87 -3.55
N ASP A 321 -4.97 2.61 -3.83
CA ASP A 321 -4.71 3.97 -3.34
C ASP A 321 -4.70 5.03 -4.44
N GLN A 322 -5.02 4.63 -5.68
CA GLN A 322 -5.00 5.53 -6.83
C GLN A 322 -6.36 5.55 -7.51
N PRO A 323 -6.78 6.70 -8.07
CA PRO A 323 -7.96 6.74 -8.94
C PRO A 323 -7.79 5.80 -10.13
N ARG A 324 -8.91 5.37 -10.74
CA ARG A 324 -8.91 4.49 -11.90
C ARG A 324 -8.09 5.06 -13.05
N ALA A 325 -7.21 4.24 -13.62
CA ALA A 325 -6.23 4.68 -14.62
C ALA A 325 -6.86 5.30 -15.86
N ILE A 326 -7.95 4.74 -16.37
CA ILE A 326 -8.65 5.26 -17.56
C ILE A 326 -9.23 6.64 -17.29
N SER A 327 -9.87 6.85 -16.14
CA SER A 327 -10.43 8.15 -15.76
C SER A 327 -9.38 9.22 -15.52
N ARG A 328 -8.13 8.82 -15.23
CA ARG A 328 -7.04 9.73 -14.90
C ARG A 328 -6.14 10.06 -16.10
N PHE A 329 -5.81 9.06 -16.92
CA PHE A 329 -4.81 9.15 -18.00
C PHE A 329 -5.38 8.87 -19.39
N GLY A 330 -6.66 8.55 -19.49
CA GLY A 330 -7.34 8.20 -20.73
C GLY A 330 -8.61 9.02 -20.97
N ASP A 331 -9.40 8.54 -21.91
CA ASP A 331 -10.77 9.01 -22.15
C ASP A 331 -11.73 7.92 -21.69
N ASP A 332 -12.40 8.12 -20.57
CA ASP A 332 -13.32 7.14 -19.96
C ASP A 332 -14.75 7.18 -20.54
N ARG A 333 -14.95 7.89 -21.65
CA ARG A 333 -16.23 8.07 -22.33
C ARG A 333 -16.18 7.57 -23.78
N ARG A 334 -15.69 8.42 -24.69
CA ARG A 334 -15.73 8.17 -26.12
C ARG A 334 -14.74 7.11 -26.56
N TYR A 335 -13.52 7.14 -26.02
CA TYR A 335 -12.42 6.26 -26.38
C TYR A 335 -12.03 5.31 -25.24
N TRP A 336 -13.02 4.90 -24.47
CA TRP A 336 -12.82 4.06 -23.27
C TRP A 336 -12.05 2.76 -23.55
N LYS A 337 -12.45 2.01 -24.61
CA LYS A 337 -11.77 0.75 -24.95
C LYS A 337 -10.35 0.97 -25.46
N GLU A 338 -10.16 1.98 -26.28
CA GLU A 338 -8.87 2.34 -26.86
C GLU A 338 -7.91 2.80 -25.75
N SER A 339 -8.40 3.63 -24.84
CA SER A 339 -7.65 4.10 -23.67
C SER A 339 -7.21 2.93 -22.79
N GLY A 340 -8.12 2.03 -22.43
CA GLY A 340 -7.80 0.86 -21.62
C GLY A 340 -6.75 -0.04 -22.27
N LYS A 341 -6.89 -0.33 -23.57
CA LYS A 341 -5.90 -1.14 -24.32
C LYS A 341 -4.54 -0.44 -24.42
N MET A 342 -4.53 0.86 -24.66
CA MET A 342 -3.30 1.65 -24.72
C MET A 342 -2.55 1.58 -23.39
N LEU A 343 -3.24 1.87 -22.28
CA LEU A 343 -2.64 1.85 -20.95
C LEU A 343 -2.10 0.46 -20.60
N ALA A 344 -2.88 -0.60 -20.83
CA ALA A 344 -2.43 -1.97 -20.61
C ALA A 344 -1.20 -2.31 -21.47
N THR A 345 -1.19 -1.91 -22.75
CA THR A 345 -0.04 -2.15 -23.63
C THR A 345 1.23 -1.53 -23.09
N VAL A 346 1.17 -0.28 -22.57
CA VAL A 346 2.34 0.42 -22.06
C VAL A 346 3.02 -0.37 -20.94
N ILE A 347 2.28 -0.75 -19.89
CA ILE A 347 2.90 -1.44 -18.73
C ILE A 347 3.37 -2.86 -19.08
N HIS A 348 2.68 -3.57 -19.98
CA HIS A 348 3.08 -4.92 -20.39
C HIS A 348 4.25 -4.95 -21.37
N MET A 349 4.57 -3.82 -22.02
CA MET A 349 5.73 -3.70 -22.92
C MET A 349 6.99 -3.15 -22.23
N PHE A 350 6.89 -2.71 -20.99
CA PHE A 350 8.04 -2.24 -20.23
C PHE A 350 8.87 -3.38 -19.65
N ARG A 351 10.17 -3.14 -19.44
CA ARG A 351 11.02 -3.99 -18.63
C ARG A 351 10.61 -3.81 -17.16
N GLY A 352 9.96 -4.82 -16.59
CA GLY A 352 9.44 -4.84 -15.24
C GLY A 352 8.38 -5.93 -15.10
N THR A 353 7.97 -6.19 -13.87
CA THR A 353 6.84 -7.09 -13.59
C THR A 353 5.55 -6.27 -13.59
N PRO A 354 4.61 -6.53 -14.52
CA PRO A 354 3.34 -5.82 -14.55
C PRO A 354 2.43 -6.23 -13.41
N TYR A 355 1.85 -5.23 -12.76
CA TYR A 355 0.80 -5.38 -11.76
C TYR A 355 -0.51 -4.85 -12.35
N VAL A 356 -1.52 -5.71 -12.38
CA VAL A 356 -2.87 -5.39 -12.82
C VAL A 356 -3.75 -5.25 -11.59
N TYR A 357 -4.33 -4.09 -11.38
CA TYR A 357 -5.28 -3.90 -10.29
C TYR A 357 -6.69 -4.38 -10.70
N GLN A 358 -7.41 -5.04 -9.78
CA GLN A 358 -8.77 -5.54 -10.05
C GLN A 358 -9.65 -4.51 -10.75
N GLY A 359 -10.25 -4.92 -11.87
CA GLY A 359 -11.11 -4.08 -12.70
C GLY A 359 -10.39 -3.25 -13.75
N GLU A 360 -9.06 -3.16 -13.73
CA GLU A 360 -8.29 -2.52 -14.81
C GLU A 360 -8.49 -3.24 -16.14
N GLU A 361 -8.48 -4.58 -16.12
CA GLU A 361 -8.72 -5.43 -17.28
C GLU A 361 -10.13 -5.29 -17.87
N LEU A 362 -11.09 -4.86 -17.06
CA LEU A 362 -12.46 -4.57 -17.47
C LEU A 362 -12.65 -3.12 -17.92
N GLY A 363 -11.66 -2.27 -17.66
CA GLY A 363 -11.77 -0.83 -17.91
C GLY A 363 -12.67 -0.10 -16.93
N MET A 364 -12.71 -0.50 -15.66
CA MET A 364 -13.48 0.19 -14.64
C MET A 364 -13.00 1.65 -14.49
N THR A 365 -13.96 2.55 -14.28
CA THR A 365 -13.77 4.01 -14.17
C THR A 365 -14.07 4.51 -12.77
N ASN A 366 -13.75 5.78 -12.48
CA ASN A 366 -14.16 6.42 -11.22
C ASN A 366 -15.68 6.45 -11.07
N PRO A 367 -16.23 6.24 -9.86
CA PRO A 367 -17.68 6.18 -9.65
C PRO A 367 -18.38 7.56 -9.66
N CYS A 368 -17.62 8.66 -9.57
CA CYS A 368 -18.16 10.03 -9.52
C CYS A 368 -19.24 10.23 -8.46
N PHE A 369 -18.97 9.85 -7.21
CA PHE A 369 -19.88 10.02 -6.08
C PHE A 369 -20.31 11.48 -5.91
N GLU A 370 -21.59 11.71 -5.60
CA GLU A 370 -22.22 13.05 -5.57
C GLU A 370 -22.17 13.72 -4.20
N SER A 371 -21.76 12.99 -3.15
CA SER A 371 -21.70 13.48 -1.78
C SER A 371 -20.48 12.94 -1.05
N ILE A 372 -19.89 13.75 -0.18
CA ILE A 372 -18.80 13.31 0.70
C ILE A 372 -19.21 12.13 1.60
N SER A 373 -20.46 11.98 1.95
CA SER A 373 -20.97 10.87 2.75
C SER A 373 -20.86 9.50 2.06
N GLN A 374 -20.58 9.46 0.76
CA GLN A 374 -20.34 8.22 0.00
C GLN A 374 -18.89 7.77 0.05
N TYR A 375 -17.97 8.65 0.48
CA TYR A 375 -16.56 8.35 0.69
C TYR A 375 -16.35 7.84 2.11
N ARG A 376 -15.51 6.81 2.25
CA ARG A 376 -15.19 6.17 3.53
C ARG A 376 -13.72 6.27 3.89
N ASP A 377 -12.89 6.57 2.91
CA ASP A 377 -11.46 6.70 3.08
C ASP A 377 -11.11 7.89 3.99
N VAL A 378 -10.32 7.61 5.04
CA VAL A 378 -9.93 8.61 6.05
C VAL A 378 -9.15 9.78 5.44
N GLU A 379 -8.24 9.51 4.49
CA GLU A 379 -7.51 10.56 3.78
C GLU A 379 -8.46 11.50 3.04
N SER A 380 -9.43 10.94 2.34
CA SER A 380 -10.41 11.71 1.56
C SER A 380 -11.34 12.58 2.41
N THR A 381 -11.80 12.05 3.53
CA THR A 381 -12.67 12.80 4.46
C THR A 381 -11.92 13.92 5.16
N ASN A 382 -10.67 13.68 5.58
CA ASN A 382 -9.82 14.69 6.19
C ASN A 382 -9.49 15.82 5.20
N TYR A 383 -9.06 15.47 3.99
CA TYR A 383 -8.72 16.49 2.99
C TYR A 383 -9.93 17.26 2.47
N TYR A 384 -11.12 16.66 2.45
CA TYR A 384 -12.33 17.43 2.17
C TYR A 384 -12.53 18.58 3.16
N GLN A 385 -12.28 18.35 4.45
CA GLN A 385 -12.36 19.38 5.48
C GLN A 385 -11.23 20.41 5.33
N ILE A 386 -9.99 19.95 5.16
CA ILE A 386 -8.82 20.82 4.95
C ILE A 386 -9.02 21.76 3.76
N LEU A 387 -9.54 21.26 2.62
CA LEU A 387 -9.83 22.09 1.45
C LEU A 387 -10.87 23.18 1.74
N GLN A 388 -11.89 22.88 2.55
CA GLN A 388 -12.88 23.88 2.96
C GLN A 388 -12.28 24.92 3.92
N GLU A 389 -11.43 24.52 4.85
CA GLU A 389 -10.68 25.42 5.74
C GLU A 389 -9.74 26.33 4.95
N GLN A 390 -9.21 25.85 3.82
CA GLN A 390 -8.40 26.63 2.87
C GLN A 390 -9.24 27.53 1.96
N GLY A 391 -10.58 27.55 2.11
CA GLY A 391 -11.47 28.45 1.40
C GLY A 391 -12.16 27.86 0.17
N CYS A 392 -12.00 26.55 -0.13
CA CYS A 392 -12.79 25.90 -1.18
C CYS A 392 -14.27 25.80 -0.77
N THR A 393 -15.16 26.03 -1.73
CA THR A 393 -16.58 25.68 -1.54
C THR A 393 -16.76 24.16 -1.40
N ALA A 394 -17.84 23.71 -0.79
CA ALA A 394 -18.17 22.28 -0.68
C ALA A 394 -18.17 21.56 -2.04
N LYS A 395 -18.61 22.24 -3.09
CA LYS A 395 -18.63 21.71 -4.47
C LYS A 395 -17.21 21.56 -5.05
N GLU A 396 -16.36 22.55 -4.85
CA GLU A 396 -14.97 22.51 -5.32
C GLU A 396 -14.18 21.44 -4.57
N ALA A 397 -14.31 21.38 -3.25
CA ALA A 397 -13.69 20.34 -2.43
C ALA A 397 -14.14 18.92 -2.89
N LEU A 398 -15.46 18.72 -3.08
CA LEU A 398 -15.98 17.45 -3.57
C LEU A 398 -15.44 17.10 -4.96
N TYR A 399 -15.31 18.08 -5.86
CA TYR A 399 -14.73 17.84 -7.19
C TYR A 399 -13.27 17.37 -7.12
N VAL A 400 -12.47 17.91 -6.20
CA VAL A 400 -11.11 17.44 -5.96
C VAL A 400 -11.12 16.00 -5.45
N ILE A 401 -11.99 15.68 -4.47
CA ILE A 401 -12.11 14.32 -3.91
C ILE A 401 -12.56 13.32 -4.99
N GLN A 402 -13.54 13.67 -5.84
CA GLN A 402 -13.97 12.83 -6.97
C GLN A 402 -12.82 12.43 -7.90
N ASN A 403 -11.80 13.27 -8.04
CA ASN A 403 -10.65 13.00 -8.90
C ASN A 403 -9.47 12.34 -8.18
N ARG A 404 -9.37 12.43 -6.85
CA ARG A 404 -8.16 12.03 -6.11
C ARG A 404 -8.36 10.96 -5.05
N SER A 405 -9.61 10.73 -4.63
CA SER A 405 -9.91 9.76 -3.57
C SER A 405 -9.42 8.35 -3.90
N ARG A 406 -8.90 7.67 -2.90
CA ARG A 406 -8.59 6.24 -2.93
C ARG A 406 -9.85 5.38 -3.14
N ASP A 407 -11.02 5.83 -2.65
CA ASP A 407 -12.30 5.13 -2.84
C ASP A 407 -12.70 4.95 -4.31
N ASN A 408 -12.16 5.76 -5.23
CA ASN A 408 -12.42 5.63 -6.65
C ASN A 408 -12.07 4.23 -7.21
N SER A 409 -11.06 3.59 -6.66
CA SER A 409 -10.62 2.24 -7.06
C SER A 409 -11.16 1.13 -6.15
N ARG A 410 -11.86 1.48 -5.06
CA ARG A 410 -12.31 0.50 -4.05
C ARG A 410 -13.77 0.08 -4.23
N THR A 411 -14.40 0.48 -5.33
CA THR A 411 -15.76 0.05 -5.69
C THR A 411 -15.81 -1.44 -6.04
N PRO A 412 -16.97 -2.12 -5.82
CA PRO A 412 -17.13 -3.52 -6.14
C PRO A 412 -16.78 -3.86 -7.58
N MET A 413 -16.13 -5.01 -7.76
CA MET A 413 -15.80 -5.57 -9.07
C MET A 413 -17.07 -5.81 -9.90
N GLN A 414 -17.01 -5.52 -11.19
CA GLN A 414 -18.15 -5.63 -12.12
C GLN A 414 -18.01 -6.92 -12.94
N TRP A 415 -18.56 -8.02 -12.43
CA TRP A 415 -18.40 -9.35 -13.02
C TRP A 415 -19.31 -9.61 -14.20
N ASP A 416 -20.57 -9.16 -14.12
CA ASP A 416 -21.59 -9.41 -15.14
C ASP A 416 -22.71 -8.36 -15.11
N GLY A 417 -23.72 -8.53 -15.96
CA GLY A 417 -24.89 -7.63 -16.04
C GLY A 417 -26.01 -7.94 -15.05
N SER A 418 -25.82 -8.83 -14.10
CA SER A 418 -26.82 -9.16 -13.10
C SER A 418 -26.93 -8.08 -12.00
N ARG A 419 -27.84 -8.30 -11.03
CA ARG A 419 -27.99 -7.39 -9.89
C ARG A 419 -26.64 -7.26 -9.16
N TYR A 420 -26.30 -6.03 -8.78
CA TYR A 420 -25.03 -5.65 -8.15
C TYR A 420 -23.79 -6.02 -8.99
N ALA A 421 -23.95 -6.11 -10.33
CA ALA A 421 -22.90 -6.46 -11.26
C ALA A 421 -22.24 -7.84 -11.00
N GLY A 422 -22.96 -8.77 -10.39
CA GLY A 422 -22.46 -10.11 -10.07
C GLY A 422 -21.49 -10.16 -8.87
N PHE A 423 -21.38 -9.05 -8.13
CA PHE A 423 -20.54 -8.95 -6.92
C PHE A 423 -21.06 -9.76 -5.75
#